data_2790b3aa87abdd02b1bb365d980a0142
#
_entry.id   2790b3aa87abdd02b1bb365d980a0142
#
_cell.length_a   1.000
_cell.length_b   1.000
_cell.length_c   1.000
_cell.angle_alpha   90.00
_cell.angle_beta   90.00
_cell.angle_gamma   90.00
#
_symmetry.space_group_name_H-M   'P 1'
#
loop_
_entity.id
_entity.type
_entity.pdbx_description
1 polymer ?
#
loop_
_entity_poly.entity_id
_entity_poly.type
_entity_poly.pdbx_seq_one_letter_code
_entity_poly.pdbx_strand_id
1 'polypeptide(L)'
;MCANVIKNKYYDNIGLCSPTILLPNKTVDYTKWSVIAVDQYTSDLGYWESVKTIVGNSPSTFHIVFPEIYLDTPDKDERIKNIVKTMNDYLSSNLFDEYNGFIYVERKLNNGKIRKGLVVALDLEQYDFNKGSKTLIRATEGTILERLPPRIAIRKDAPLECPHIMVLIDDPKGKVIDFLETKKEDMQKLYDFELMMNGGHLQGYLVKPSLEKKIVKNLQKLASPERLIKKYKLPS
;
A
#
# COMPACT_ATOMS: atom_id res chain seq x y z
N MET A 1 -15.17 -1.05 -26.21
CA MET A 1 -14.10 -0.06 -26.16
C MET A 1 -12.90 -0.76 -25.53
N CYS A 2 -11.81 -0.94 -26.27
CA CYS A 2 -10.60 -1.56 -25.71
C CYS A 2 -10.04 -0.64 -24.64
N ALA A 3 -10.01 -1.10 -23.40
CA ALA A 3 -9.28 -0.42 -22.34
C ALA A 3 -7.83 -0.26 -22.83
N ASN A 4 -7.36 0.97 -22.88
CA ASN A 4 -5.94 1.25 -23.07
C ASN A 4 -5.20 0.55 -21.94
N VAL A 5 -4.53 -0.56 -22.26
CA VAL A 5 -3.60 -1.21 -21.34
C VAL A 5 -2.46 -0.20 -21.12
N ILE A 6 -2.55 0.56 -20.06
CA ILE A 6 -1.48 1.46 -19.64
C ILE A 6 -0.30 0.54 -19.34
N LYS A 7 0.75 0.63 -20.15
CA LYS A 7 1.98 -0.13 -19.92
C LYS A 7 2.62 0.40 -18.65
N ASN A 8 2.45 -0.31 -17.54
CA ASN A 8 3.21 -0.07 -16.34
C ASN A 8 4.70 -0.09 -16.67
N LYS A 9 5.41 0.89 -16.14
CA LYS A 9 6.84 1.00 -16.38
C LYS A 9 7.57 0.08 -15.40
N TYR A 10 8.19 -0.97 -15.93
CA TYR A 10 8.96 -1.93 -15.16
C TYR A 10 10.40 -1.46 -14.95
N TYR A 11 10.93 -1.76 -13.77
CA TYR A 11 12.30 -1.52 -13.35
C TYR A 11 12.91 -2.83 -12.86
N ASP A 12 13.22 -3.72 -13.81
CA ASP A 12 13.61 -5.12 -13.58
C ASP A 12 14.75 -5.26 -12.56
N ASN A 13 15.72 -4.34 -12.58
CA ASN A 13 16.91 -4.41 -11.72
C ASN A 13 16.61 -4.15 -10.24
N ILE A 14 15.39 -3.77 -9.87
CA ILE A 14 14.99 -3.46 -8.50
C ILE A 14 13.66 -4.11 -8.11
N GLY A 15 13.06 -4.90 -8.99
CA GLY A 15 11.80 -5.60 -8.72
C GLY A 15 10.60 -4.68 -8.49
N LEU A 16 10.58 -3.51 -9.13
CA LEU A 16 9.51 -2.52 -8.99
C LEU A 16 8.87 -2.18 -10.33
N CYS A 17 7.63 -1.75 -10.28
CA CYS A 17 7.00 -1.06 -11.40
C CYS A 17 6.17 0.14 -10.94
N SER A 18 5.95 1.08 -11.86
CA SER A 18 5.02 2.20 -11.65
C SER A 18 3.60 1.66 -11.59
N PRO A 19 2.89 1.82 -10.47
CA PRO A 19 1.50 1.38 -10.38
C PRO A 19 0.56 2.33 -11.12
N THR A 20 -0.59 1.79 -11.53
CA THR A 20 -1.80 2.59 -11.73
C THR A 20 -2.48 2.72 -10.38
N ILE A 21 -2.71 3.94 -9.94
CA ILE A 21 -3.25 4.26 -8.62
C ILE A 21 -4.62 4.90 -8.80
N LEU A 22 -5.61 4.37 -8.10
CA LEU A 22 -6.95 4.92 -8.02
C LEU A 22 -7.11 5.65 -6.68
N LEU A 23 -7.31 6.95 -6.73
CA LEU A 23 -7.65 7.75 -5.57
C LEU A 23 -9.10 8.17 -5.62
N PRO A 24 -9.82 8.18 -4.51
CA PRO A 24 -11.16 8.75 -4.48
C PRO A 24 -11.15 10.18 -5.01
N ASN A 25 -12.12 10.52 -5.83
CA ASN A 25 -12.25 11.87 -6.35
C ASN A 25 -12.70 12.86 -5.25
N LYS A 26 -12.77 14.14 -5.58
CA LYS A 26 -13.05 15.23 -4.63
C LYS A 26 -14.43 15.18 -3.95
N THR A 27 -15.34 14.31 -4.39
CA THR A 27 -16.67 14.16 -3.79
C THR A 27 -16.65 13.23 -2.57
N VAL A 28 -15.55 12.50 -2.35
CA VAL A 28 -15.39 11.54 -1.28
C VAL A 28 -14.68 12.18 -0.10
N ASP A 29 -15.22 11.98 1.09
CA ASP A 29 -14.58 12.34 2.35
C ASP A 29 -13.42 11.38 2.64
N TYR A 30 -12.19 11.86 2.51
CA TYR A 30 -10.98 11.08 2.72
C TYR A 30 -10.82 10.56 4.15
N THR A 31 -11.35 11.27 5.15
CA THR A 31 -11.36 10.81 6.55
C THR A 31 -12.24 9.57 6.71
N LYS A 32 -13.41 9.54 6.06
CA LYS A 32 -14.29 8.36 6.05
C LYS A 32 -13.80 7.25 5.10
N TRP A 33 -13.09 7.64 4.04
CA TRP A 33 -12.52 6.68 3.09
C TRP A 33 -11.44 5.80 3.72
N SER A 34 -10.54 6.39 4.51
CA SER A 34 -9.31 5.75 4.93
C SER A 34 -9.44 5.09 6.29
N VAL A 35 -9.41 3.76 6.35
CA VAL A 35 -9.39 3.00 7.60
C VAL A 35 -7.99 2.48 7.92
N ILE A 36 -7.78 2.09 9.17
CA ILE A 36 -6.52 1.49 9.62
C ILE A 36 -6.30 0.11 9.01
N ALA A 37 -5.07 -0.41 9.06
CA ALA A 37 -4.75 -1.75 8.59
C ALA A 37 -5.58 -2.81 9.32
N VAL A 38 -6.05 -3.81 8.57
CA VAL A 38 -7.02 -4.83 9.00
C VAL A 38 -6.54 -5.76 10.12
N ASP A 39 -5.22 -5.83 10.31
CA ASP A 39 -4.54 -6.59 11.36
C ASP A 39 -4.30 -5.78 12.65
N GLN A 40 -4.86 -4.56 12.72
CA GLN A 40 -4.85 -3.74 13.93
C GLN A 40 -6.18 -3.87 14.68
N TYR A 41 -6.13 -3.69 15.99
CA TYR A 41 -7.31 -3.80 16.86
C TYR A 41 -8.09 -5.12 16.68
N THR A 42 -7.38 -6.23 16.52
CA THR A 42 -7.95 -7.56 16.25
C THR A 42 -8.76 -8.14 17.42
N SER A 43 -8.64 -7.55 18.61
CA SER A 43 -9.39 -7.91 19.82
C SER A 43 -10.25 -6.76 20.36
N ASP A 44 -10.38 -5.66 19.62
CA ASP A 44 -11.17 -4.47 20.03
C ASP A 44 -12.35 -4.28 19.07
N LEU A 45 -13.46 -4.97 19.36
CA LEU A 45 -14.69 -4.84 18.60
C LEU A 45 -15.27 -3.39 18.68
N GLY A 46 -15.12 -2.72 19.83
CA GLY A 46 -15.58 -1.35 20.01
C GLY A 46 -14.92 -0.36 19.06
N TYR A 47 -13.64 -0.55 18.75
CA TYR A 47 -12.96 0.24 17.74
C TYR A 47 -13.64 0.09 16.36
N TRP A 48 -13.87 -1.14 15.90
CA TRP A 48 -14.43 -1.41 14.58
C TRP A 48 -15.91 -1.01 14.47
N GLU A 49 -16.69 -1.11 15.55
CA GLU A 49 -18.07 -0.58 15.60
C GLU A 49 -18.09 0.95 15.54
N SER A 50 -17.12 1.62 16.14
CA SER A 50 -16.95 3.08 16.02
C SER A 50 -16.60 3.47 14.59
N VAL A 51 -15.68 2.75 13.94
CA VAL A 51 -15.33 2.94 12.52
C VAL A 51 -16.57 2.78 11.64
N LYS A 52 -17.35 1.70 11.84
CA LYS A 52 -18.60 1.45 11.11
C LYS A 52 -19.60 2.59 11.27
N THR A 53 -19.72 3.12 12.48
CA THR A 53 -20.61 4.27 12.77
C THR A 53 -20.15 5.55 12.06
N ILE A 54 -18.85 5.85 12.09
CA ILE A 54 -18.27 7.03 11.42
C ILE A 54 -18.43 6.95 9.90
N VAL A 55 -18.15 5.79 9.33
CA VAL A 55 -18.24 5.53 7.89
C VAL A 55 -19.69 5.58 7.41
N GLY A 56 -20.59 4.92 8.13
CA GLY A 56 -22.01 4.79 7.74
C GLY A 56 -22.14 4.22 6.32
N ASN A 57 -22.92 4.91 5.49
CA ASN A 57 -23.11 4.55 4.07
C ASN A 57 -22.14 5.27 3.11
N SER A 58 -21.15 6.00 3.64
CA SER A 58 -20.18 6.70 2.79
C SER A 58 -19.25 5.70 2.08
N PRO A 59 -18.77 5.99 0.86
CA PRO A 59 -17.70 5.21 0.27
C PRO A 59 -16.48 5.17 1.20
N SER A 60 -15.95 3.96 1.41
CA SER A 60 -14.84 3.74 2.34
C SER A 60 -14.09 2.45 2.03
N THR A 61 -12.79 2.44 2.32
CA THR A 61 -12.01 1.21 2.30
C THR A 61 -12.50 0.19 3.32
N PHE A 62 -13.24 0.61 4.36
CA PHE A 62 -13.90 -0.30 5.31
C PHE A 62 -14.79 -1.35 4.63
N HIS A 63 -15.43 -0.99 3.52
CA HIS A 63 -16.32 -1.89 2.76
C HIS A 63 -15.59 -2.81 1.79
N ILE A 64 -14.30 -2.57 1.53
CA ILE A 64 -13.48 -3.33 0.58
C ILE A 64 -12.25 -3.99 1.20
N VAL A 65 -12.15 -3.96 2.52
CA VAL A 65 -11.13 -4.69 3.31
C VAL A 65 -11.82 -5.63 4.29
N PHE A 66 -11.07 -6.61 4.82
CA PHE A 66 -11.59 -7.56 5.79
C PHE A 66 -10.84 -7.42 7.12
N PRO A 67 -11.38 -6.68 8.13
CA PRO A 67 -10.79 -6.62 9.45
C PRO A 67 -10.70 -8.01 10.10
N GLU A 68 -9.53 -8.36 10.62
CA GLU A 68 -9.26 -9.72 11.15
C GLU A 68 -10.11 -10.09 12.38
N ILE A 69 -10.69 -9.12 13.06
CA ILE A 69 -11.64 -9.38 14.15
C ILE A 69 -12.87 -10.18 13.70
N TYR A 70 -13.18 -10.21 12.40
CA TYR A 70 -14.32 -10.94 11.82
C TYR A 70 -13.95 -12.34 11.29
N LEU A 71 -12.71 -12.83 11.53
CA LEU A 71 -12.25 -14.13 11.03
C LEU A 71 -13.10 -15.30 11.53
N ASP A 72 -13.57 -15.23 12.77
CA ASP A 72 -14.33 -16.28 13.45
C ASP A 72 -15.84 -15.99 13.54
N THR A 73 -16.34 -15.02 12.77
CA THR A 73 -17.77 -14.70 12.76
C THR A 73 -18.55 -15.55 11.76
N PRO A 74 -19.84 -15.89 12.06
CA PRO A 74 -20.66 -16.71 11.17
C PRO A 74 -20.88 -16.11 9.77
N ASP A 75 -20.83 -14.80 9.64
CA ASP A 75 -21.07 -14.02 8.41
C ASP A 75 -19.77 -13.77 7.60
N LYS A 76 -18.67 -14.42 7.94
CA LYS A 76 -17.36 -14.27 7.28
C LYS A 76 -17.45 -14.41 5.75
N ASP A 77 -18.04 -15.48 5.26
CA ASP A 77 -18.07 -15.78 3.83
C ASP A 77 -18.96 -14.79 3.06
N GLU A 78 -20.03 -14.31 3.68
CA GLU A 78 -20.87 -13.25 3.13
C GLU A 78 -20.11 -11.94 3.04
N ARG A 79 -19.38 -11.56 4.10
CA ARG A 79 -18.50 -10.37 4.09
C ARG A 79 -17.49 -10.41 2.96
N ILE A 80 -16.82 -11.56 2.74
CA ILE A 80 -15.83 -11.74 1.67
C ILE A 80 -16.47 -11.52 0.29
N LYS A 81 -17.64 -12.11 0.04
CA LYS A 81 -18.39 -11.89 -1.23
C LYS A 81 -18.77 -10.43 -1.42
N ASN A 82 -19.22 -9.75 -0.36
CA ASN A 82 -19.62 -8.37 -0.41
C ASN A 82 -18.43 -7.43 -0.69
N ILE A 83 -17.22 -7.74 -0.21
CA ILE A 83 -16.00 -6.98 -0.51
C ILE A 83 -15.75 -6.91 -2.00
N VAL A 84 -15.69 -8.05 -2.69
CA VAL A 84 -15.43 -8.11 -4.13
C VAL A 84 -16.54 -7.41 -4.93
N LYS A 85 -17.79 -7.62 -4.54
CA LYS A 85 -18.92 -6.90 -5.14
C LYS A 85 -18.76 -5.39 -4.99
N THR A 86 -18.47 -4.90 -3.79
CA THR A 86 -18.29 -3.47 -3.52
C THR A 86 -17.12 -2.87 -4.28
N MET A 87 -16.00 -3.61 -4.45
CA MET A 87 -14.89 -3.17 -5.29
C MET A 87 -15.34 -2.91 -6.73
N ASN A 88 -16.14 -3.80 -7.31
CA ASN A 88 -16.69 -3.63 -8.66
C ASN A 88 -17.70 -2.47 -8.73
N ASP A 89 -18.55 -2.32 -7.72
CA ASP A 89 -19.51 -1.20 -7.64
C ASP A 89 -18.76 0.15 -7.57
N TYR A 90 -17.66 0.24 -6.81
CA TYR A 90 -16.82 1.42 -6.73
C TYR A 90 -16.13 1.75 -8.08
N LEU A 91 -15.61 0.74 -8.77
CA LEU A 91 -15.02 0.94 -10.10
C LEU A 91 -16.02 1.42 -11.15
N SER A 92 -17.28 0.98 -11.05
CA SER A 92 -18.33 1.38 -12.01
C SER A 92 -19.00 2.72 -11.69
N SER A 93 -18.80 3.27 -10.49
CA SER A 93 -19.52 4.45 -9.99
C SER A 93 -18.81 5.79 -10.20
N ASN A 94 -17.77 5.85 -11.04
CA ASN A 94 -16.96 7.06 -11.26
C ASN A 94 -16.42 7.69 -9.96
N LEU A 95 -16.08 6.82 -8.99
CA LEU A 95 -15.61 7.22 -7.66
C LEU A 95 -14.15 7.67 -7.66
N PHE A 96 -13.36 7.29 -8.65
CA PHE A 96 -11.91 7.43 -8.66
C PHE A 96 -11.37 8.35 -9.73
N ASP A 97 -10.32 9.08 -9.38
CA ASP A 97 -9.36 9.67 -10.29
C ASP A 97 -8.16 8.73 -10.45
N GLU A 98 -7.66 8.57 -11.68
CA GLU A 98 -6.54 7.69 -12.00
C GLU A 98 -5.23 8.45 -12.08
N TYR A 99 -4.20 7.90 -11.44
CA TYR A 99 -2.83 8.42 -11.46
C TYR A 99 -1.85 7.30 -11.82
N ASN A 100 -0.78 7.65 -12.54
CA ASN A 100 0.28 6.72 -12.90
C ASN A 100 1.61 7.21 -12.34
N GLY A 101 2.32 6.36 -11.63
CA GLY A 101 3.61 6.68 -11.02
C GLY A 101 3.67 6.35 -9.53
N PHE A 102 4.72 6.80 -8.88
CA PHE A 102 4.91 6.62 -7.45
C PHE A 102 4.22 7.72 -6.66
N ILE A 103 3.75 7.40 -5.44
CA ILE A 103 3.29 8.41 -4.48
C ILE A 103 4.24 8.44 -3.29
N TYR A 104 4.78 9.61 -2.98
CA TYR A 104 5.45 9.87 -1.72
C TYR A 104 4.42 10.17 -0.64
N VAL A 105 4.49 9.47 0.49
CA VAL A 105 3.51 9.54 1.57
C VAL A 105 4.16 9.95 2.87
N GLU A 106 3.53 10.87 3.61
CA GLU A 106 3.86 11.22 4.99
C GLU A 106 2.65 10.97 5.88
N ARG A 107 2.88 10.25 6.99
CA ARG A 107 1.89 10.11 8.06
C ARG A 107 2.46 10.66 9.36
N LYS A 108 1.91 11.76 9.83
CA LYS A 108 2.21 12.33 11.14
C LYS A 108 1.34 11.65 12.19
N LEU A 109 1.96 11.03 13.16
CA LEU A 109 1.28 10.38 14.29
C LEU A 109 1.03 11.39 15.41
N ASN A 110 0.08 11.08 16.32
CA ASN A 110 -0.28 11.95 17.45
C ASN A 110 0.88 12.21 18.42
N ASN A 111 1.86 11.31 18.47
CA ASN A 111 3.08 11.50 19.27
C ASN A 111 4.15 12.37 18.58
N GLY A 112 3.79 13.04 17.48
CA GLY A 112 4.67 13.91 16.69
C GLY A 112 5.63 13.20 15.74
N LYS A 113 5.73 11.87 15.77
CA LYS A 113 6.58 11.12 14.82
C LYS A 113 5.96 11.13 13.43
N ILE A 114 6.81 11.24 12.41
CA ILE A 114 6.42 11.19 11.00
C ILE A 114 6.93 9.88 10.41
N ARG A 115 6.02 9.08 9.86
CA ARG A 115 6.35 7.95 9.00
C ARG A 115 6.33 8.42 7.55
N LYS A 116 7.37 8.03 6.81
CA LYS A 116 7.53 8.40 5.41
C LYS A 116 7.64 7.13 4.57
N GLY A 117 7.05 7.14 3.39
CA GLY A 117 7.05 5.97 2.53
C GLY A 117 6.87 6.31 1.06
N LEU A 118 6.94 5.28 0.24
CA LEU A 118 6.73 5.35 -1.19
C LEU A 118 5.75 4.25 -1.60
N VAL A 119 4.64 4.64 -2.23
CA VAL A 119 3.71 3.68 -2.83
C VAL A 119 4.25 3.31 -4.20
N VAL A 120 4.45 2.00 -4.39
CA VAL A 120 4.99 1.39 -5.61
C VAL A 120 4.28 0.07 -5.86
N ALA A 121 4.41 -0.50 -7.05
CA ALA A 121 4.07 -1.90 -7.28
C ALA A 121 5.34 -2.75 -7.24
N LEU A 122 5.23 -3.96 -6.66
CA LEU A 122 6.31 -4.94 -6.60
C LEU A 122 6.11 -5.99 -7.69
N ASP A 123 7.20 -6.36 -8.33
CA ASP A 123 7.24 -7.51 -9.24
C ASP A 123 7.37 -8.80 -8.41
N LEU A 124 6.27 -9.54 -8.29
CA LEU A 124 6.22 -10.75 -7.47
C LEU A 124 7.05 -11.89 -8.04
N GLU A 125 7.41 -11.87 -9.32
CA GLU A 125 8.32 -12.85 -9.92
C GLU A 125 9.76 -12.70 -9.37
N GLN A 126 10.08 -11.56 -8.77
CA GLN A 126 11.36 -11.30 -8.11
C GLN A 126 11.31 -11.48 -6.59
N TYR A 127 10.23 -12.07 -6.08
CA TYR A 127 10.08 -12.41 -4.68
C TYR A 127 10.36 -13.89 -4.45
N ASP A 128 11.22 -14.17 -3.48
CA ASP A 128 11.49 -15.54 -3.03
C ASP A 128 11.63 -15.58 -1.51
N PHE A 129 10.85 -16.42 -0.86
CA PHE A 129 10.83 -16.62 0.60
C PHE A 129 11.61 -17.84 1.06
N ASN A 130 12.27 -18.56 0.15
CA ASN A 130 13.08 -19.72 0.51
C ASN A 130 14.33 -19.29 1.30
N LYS A 131 14.71 -20.11 2.27
CA LYS A 131 15.92 -19.89 3.05
C LYS A 131 17.13 -19.88 2.14
N GLY A 132 17.97 -18.85 2.25
CA GLY A 132 19.17 -18.68 1.41
C GLY A 132 18.92 -18.02 0.05
N SER A 133 17.69 -17.58 -0.23
CA SER A 133 17.38 -16.82 -1.43
C SER A 133 18.27 -15.58 -1.59
N LYS A 134 18.69 -15.30 -2.82
CA LYS A 134 19.46 -14.12 -3.20
C LYS A 134 18.63 -13.06 -3.92
N THR A 135 17.29 -13.21 -3.95
CA THR A 135 16.40 -12.23 -4.59
C THR A 135 16.41 -10.89 -3.88
N LEU A 136 16.07 -9.83 -4.60
CA LEU A 136 16.02 -8.45 -4.06
C LEU A 136 14.89 -8.27 -3.06
N ILE A 137 13.74 -8.90 -3.30
CA ILE A 137 12.56 -8.85 -2.44
C ILE A 137 12.54 -10.11 -1.59
N ARG A 138 12.52 -9.95 -0.27
CA ARG A 138 12.64 -11.06 0.68
C ARG A 138 11.57 -10.97 1.76
N ALA A 139 11.13 -12.13 2.25
CA ALA A 139 10.30 -12.19 3.44
C ALA A 139 11.09 -11.74 4.68
N THR A 140 10.47 -10.91 5.53
CA THR A 140 11.02 -10.50 6.82
C THR A 140 10.56 -11.42 7.95
N GLU A 141 9.45 -12.14 7.74
CA GLU A 141 8.79 -13.01 8.73
C GLU A 141 8.03 -14.14 8.04
N GLY A 142 7.65 -15.17 8.81
CA GLY A 142 6.75 -16.22 8.35
C GLY A 142 5.29 -15.79 8.40
N THR A 143 4.48 -16.28 7.47
CA THR A 143 3.04 -16.02 7.44
C THR A 143 2.31 -17.02 8.35
N ILE A 144 1.31 -16.55 9.10
CA ILE A 144 0.38 -17.39 9.85
C ILE A 144 -0.56 -18.06 8.85
N LEU A 145 -0.44 -19.39 8.71
CA LEU A 145 -1.12 -20.15 7.65
C LEU A 145 -2.64 -20.05 7.72
N GLU A 146 -3.21 -20.01 8.91
CA GLU A 146 -4.65 -19.94 9.17
C GLU A 146 -5.28 -18.64 8.65
N ARG A 147 -4.47 -17.60 8.44
CA ARG A 147 -4.92 -16.30 7.88
C ARG A 147 -4.88 -16.25 6.36
N LEU A 148 -4.30 -17.25 5.68
CA LEU A 148 -4.19 -17.24 4.22
C LEU A 148 -5.53 -17.49 3.51
N PRO A 149 -6.38 -18.48 3.91
CA PRO A 149 -7.59 -18.79 3.14
C PRO A 149 -8.52 -17.61 2.91
N PRO A 150 -8.91 -16.78 3.91
CA PRO A 150 -9.76 -15.63 3.68
C PRO A 150 -9.07 -14.55 2.82
N ARG A 151 -7.77 -14.36 2.96
CA ARG A 151 -7.00 -13.42 2.12
C ARG A 151 -6.97 -13.86 0.66
N ILE A 152 -6.76 -15.17 0.41
CA ILE A 152 -6.79 -15.75 -0.94
C ILE A 152 -8.21 -15.64 -1.53
N ALA A 153 -9.25 -15.93 -0.75
CA ALA A 153 -10.63 -15.85 -1.22
C ALA A 153 -11.03 -14.46 -1.69
N ILE A 154 -10.53 -13.39 -1.01
CA ILE A 154 -10.74 -12.02 -1.46
C ILE A 154 -9.91 -11.73 -2.71
N ARG A 155 -8.59 -11.99 -2.69
CA ARG A 155 -7.66 -11.59 -3.75
C ARG A 155 -7.88 -12.31 -5.07
N LYS A 156 -8.41 -13.54 -5.03
CA LYS A 156 -8.67 -14.34 -6.23
C LYS A 156 -9.54 -13.60 -7.26
N ASP A 157 -10.55 -12.85 -6.79
CA ASP A 157 -11.53 -12.19 -7.62
C ASP A 157 -11.52 -10.65 -7.43
N ALA A 158 -10.57 -10.11 -6.64
CA ALA A 158 -10.49 -8.69 -6.33
C ALA A 158 -9.95 -7.90 -7.52
N PRO A 159 -10.68 -6.91 -8.04
CA PRO A 159 -10.20 -6.04 -9.11
C PRO A 159 -9.27 -4.92 -8.58
N LEU A 160 -9.19 -4.74 -7.26
CA LEU A 160 -8.38 -3.72 -6.59
C LEU A 160 -7.42 -4.36 -5.59
N GLU A 161 -6.19 -3.85 -5.51
CA GLU A 161 -5.22 -4.24 -4.49
C GLU A 161 -5.42 -3.39 -3.23
N CYS A 162 -6.00 -3.99 -2.20
CA CYS A 162 -6.26 -3.36 -0.89
C CYS A 162 -6.43 -4.46 0.17
N PRO A 163 -5.87 -4.30 1.39
CA PRO A 163 -4.92 -3.28 1.82
C PRO A 163 -3.52 -3.49 1.24
N HIS A 164 -2.74 -2.43 1.18
CA HIS A 164 -1.35 -2.49 0.70
C HIS A 164 -0.46 -3.19 1.73
N ILE A 165 0.57 -3.91 1.23
CA ILE A 165 1.64 -4.44 2.08
C ILE A 165 2.67 -3.35 2.41
N MET A 166 3.35 -3.51 3.54
CA MET A 166 4.47 -2.65 3.92
C MET A 166 5.80 -3.38 3.72
N VAL A 167 6.70 -2.75 2.96
CA VAL A 167 8.04 -3.25 2.68
C VAL A 167 9.06 -2.28 3.25
N LEU A 168 10.12 -2.81 3.87
CA LEU A 168 11.24 -2.02 4.36
C LEU A 168 12.35 -1.98 3.32
N ILE A 169 12.99 -0.82 3.17
CA ILE A 169 14.18 -0.66 2.33
C ILE A 169 15.42 -0.42 3.18
N ASP A 170 16.55 -0.97 2.76
CA ASP A 170 17.83 -0.75 3.40
C ASP A 170 18.51 0.51 2.87
N ASP A 171 18.03 1.68 3.29
CA ASP A 171 18.54 3.00 2.88
C ASP A 171 19.06 3.83 4.07
N PRO A 172 20.19 3.43 4.69
CA PRO A 172 20.71 4.09 5.89
C PRO A 172 21.20 5.53 5.66
N LYS A 173 21.26 5.98 4.39
CA LYS A 173 21.68 7.34 4.01
C LYS A 173 20.54 8.20 3.49
N GLY A 174 19.31 7.73 3.59
CA GLY A 174 18.11 8.47 3.17
C GLY A 174 18.09 8.90 1.69
N LYS A 175 18.72 8.11 0.80
CA LYS A 175 18.85 8.50 -0.61
C LYS A 175 17.56 8.34 -1.42
N VAL A 176 16.58 7.63 -0.88
CA VAL A 176 15.29 7.39 -1.52
C VAL A 176 14.22 8.23 -0.84
N ILE A 177 13.87 7.90 0.39
CA ILE A 177 12.74 8.52 1.09
C ILE A 177 13.08 9.95 1.54
N ASP A 178 14.20 10.17 2.25
CA ASP A 178 14.57 11.52 2.72
C ASP A 178 14.91 12.45 1.55
N PHE A 179 15.44 11.89 0.45
CA PHE A 179 15.61 12.66 -0.78
C PHE A 179 14.29 13.20 -1.31
N LEU A 180 13.22 12.40 -1.31
CA LEU A 180 11.90 12.85 -1.76
C LEU A 180 11.31 13.91 -0.84
N GLU A 181 11.52 13.79 0.46
CA GLU A 181 11.12 14.84 1.40
C GLU A 181 11.70 16.20 1.02
N THR A 182 12.99 16.27 0.65
CA THR A 182 13.63 17.52 0.21
C THR A 182 13.06 18.10 -1.08
N LYS A 183 12.25 17.34 -1.82
CA LYS A 183 11.63 17.69 -3.09
C LYS A 183 10.11 17.80 -3.03
N LYS A 184 9.56 17.76 -1.83
CA LYS A 184 8.10 17.74 -1.61
C LYS A 184 7.39 18.92 -2.27
N GLU A 185 7.95 20.12 -2.15
CA GLU A 185 7.38 21.35 -2.74
C GLU A 185 7.37 21.35 -4.29
N ASP A 186 8.20 20.50 -4.89
CA ASP A 186 8.24 20.33 -6.35
C ASP A 186 7.20 19.35 -6.87
N MET A 187 6.50 18.61 -5.99
CA MET A 187 5.54 17.55 -6.35
C MET A 187 4.10 18.03 -6.26
N GLN A 188 3.23 17.40 -7.04
CA GLN A 188 1.79 17.63 -6.95
C GLN A 188 1.25 16.98 -5.67
N LYS A 189 0.68 17.76 -4.75
CA LYS A 189 -0.06 17.23 -3.62
C LYS A 189 -1.37 16.61 -4.11
N LEU A 190 -1.61 15.36 -3.78
CA LEU A 190 -2.80 14.60 -4.15
C LEU A 190 -3.84 14.61 -3.04
N TYR A 191 -3.40 14.47 -1.80
CA TYR A 191 -4.26 14.48 -0.61
C TYR A 191 -3.54 15.01 0.62
N ASP A 192 -4.36 15.54 1.56
CA ASP A 192 -3.91 16.17 2.80
C ASP A 192 -5.09 16.20 3.77
N PHE A 193 -5.15 15.26 4.75
CA PHE A 193 -6.32 15.09 5.61
C PHE A 193 -5.99 14.37 6.92
N GLU A 194 -6.91 14.51 7.90
CA GLU A 194 -6.85 13.80 9.18
C GLU A 194 -7.48 12.41 9.06
N LEU A 195 -6.81 11.42 9.60
CA LEU A 195 -7.33 10.05 9.71
C LEU A 195 -8.33 9.96 10.86
N MET A 196 -9.41 9.18 10.66
CA MET A 196 -10.39 8.94 11.72
C MET A 196 -9.76 8.32 12.97
N MET A 197 -10.48 8.36 14.09
CA MET A 197 -10.09 7.73 15.36
C MET A 197 -8.70 8.14 15.86
N ASN A 198 -8.36 9.41 15.69
CA ASN A 198 -7.03 9.93 16.03
C ASN A 198 -5.89 9.18 15.35
N GLY A 199 -6.11 8.69 14.15
CA GLY A 199 -5.11 7.95 13.35
C GLY A 199 -3.91 8.78 12.89
N GLY A 200 -3.95 10.10 13.12
CA GLY A 200 -2.95 11.08 12.70
C GLY A 200 -3.29 11.73 11.37
N HIS A 201 -2.34 12.47 10.83
CA HIS A 201 -2.49 13.26 9.59
C HIS A 201 -1.75 12.59 8.42
N LEU A 202 -2.39 12.50 7.26
CA LEU A 202 -1.87 11.84 6.07
C LEU A 202 -1.76 12.81 4.90
N GLN A 203 -0.57 12.84 4.27
CA GLN A 203 -0.32 13.59 3.05
C GLN A 203 0.27 12.68 1.98
N GLY A 204 -0.11 12.91 0.72
CA GLY A 204 0.43 12.18 -0.42
C GLY A 204 0.77 13.11 -1.59
N TYR A 205 1.87 12.80 -2.27
CA TYR A 205 2.43 13.60 -3.35
C TYR A 205 2.80 12.72 -4.54
N LEU A 206 2.32 13.08 -5.74
CA LEU A 206 2.70 12.39 -6.97
C LEU A 206 4.15 12.70 -7.31
N VAL A 207 4.97 11.66 -7.39
CA VAL A 207 6.39 11.79 -7.73
C VAL A 207 6.53 12.13 -9.22
N LYS A 208 7.19 13.25 -9.52
CA LYS A 208 7.46 13.65 -10.91
C LYS A 208 8.33 12.59 -11.63
N PRO A 209 8.15 12.37 -12.94
CA PRO A 209 8.94 11.41 -13.70
C PRO A 209 10.47 11.61 -13.62
N SER A 210 10.93 12.86 -13.47
CA SER A 210 12.35 13.17 -13.29
C SER A 210 12.89 12.71 -11.93
N LEU A 211 12.08 12.84 -10.86
CA LEU A 211 12.42 12.35 -9.52
C LEU A 211 12.32 10.82 -9.47
N GLU A 212 11.31 10.22 -10.10
CA GLU A 212 11.17 8.78 -10.23
C GLU A 212 12.44 8.14 -10.83
N LYS A 213 12.94 8.66 -11.95
CA LYS A 213 14.22 8.21 -12.55
C LYS A 213 15.39 8.28 -11.55
N LYS A 214 15.43 9.32 -10.74
CA LYS A 214 16.48 9.51 -9.73
C LYS A 214 16.38 8.48 -8.61
N ILE A 215 15.16 8.22 -8.11
CA ILE A 215 14.90 7.22 -7.08
C ILE A 215 15.26 5.83 -7.57
N VAL A 216 14.80 5.45 -8.76
CA VAL A 216 15.13 4.16 -9.38
C VAL A 216 16.64 3.98 -9.47
N LYS A 217 17.38 4.99 -9.92
CA LYS A 217 18.84 4.94 -9.94
C LYS A 217 19.47 4.79 -8.55
N ASN A 218 18.88 5.39 -7.53
CA ASN A 218 19.35 5.23 -6.15
C ASN A 218 19.03 3.82 -5.62
N LEU A 219 17.82 3.30 -5.87
CA LEU A 219 17.44 1.93 -5.51
C LEU A 219 18.33 0.89 -6.20
N GLN A 220 18.67 1.06 -7.49
CA GLN A 220 19.62 0.19 -8.19
C GLN A 220 20.98 0.11 -7.48
N LYS A 221 21.46 1.25 -6.95
CA LYS A 221 22.72 1.26 -6.17
C LYS A 221 22.58 0.56 -4.81
N LEU A 222 21.40 0.64 -4.18
CA LEU A 222 21.12 -0.06 -2.92
C LEU A 222 20.97 -1.58 -3.15
N ALA A 223 20.43 -1.97 -4.29
CA ALA A 223 20.21 -3.36 -4.69
C ALA A 223 21.45 -4.08 -5.23
N SER A 224 22.61 -3.42 -5.28
CA SER A 224 23.87 -4.05 -5.77
C SER A 224 24.19 -5.32 -4.97
N PRO A 225 24.34 -6.49 -5.64
CA PRO A 225 24.67 -7.74 -4.97
C PRO A 225 25.96 -7.64 -4.15
N GLU A 226 26.98 -6.97 -4.67
CA GLU A 226 28.29 -6.80 -4.01
C GLU A 226 28.13 -6.01 -2.69
N ARG A 227 27.28 -4.98 -2.70
CA ARG A 227 26.97 -4.22 -1.48
C ARG A 227 26.26 -5.08 -0.44
N LEU A 228 25.27 -5.88 -0.85
CA LEU A 228 24.50 -6.74 0.04
C LEU A 228 25.39 -7.85 0.62
N ILE A 229 26.19 -8.52 -0.21
CA ILE A 229 27.13 -9.55 0.22
C ILE A 229 28.10 -8.98 1.25
N LYS A 230 28.71 -7.83 0.96
CA LYS A 230 29.66 -7.17 1.86
C LYS A 230 29.01 -6.74 3.19
N LYS A 231 27.81 -6.14 3.12
CA LYS A 231 27.13 -5.61 4.31
C LYS A 231 26.62 -6.70 5.23
N TYR A 232 26.02 -7.74 4.67
CA TYR A 232 25.37 -8.80 5.44
C TYR A 232 26.20 -10.08 5.55
N LYS A 233 27.45 -10.04 5.05
CA LYS A 233 28.36 -11.20 5.05
C LYS A 233 27.70 -12.45 4.44
N LEU A 234 26.94 -12.26 3.37
CA LEU A 234 26.30 -13.35 2.66
C LEU A 234 27.35 -14.16 1.88
N PRO A 235 27.16 -15.49 1.71
CA PRO A 235 28.03 -16.27 0.85
C PRO A 235 27.97 -15.73 -0.60
N SER A 236 29.13 -15.69 -1.24
CA SER A 236 29.30 -15.26 -2.64
C SER A 236 28.68 -16.26 -3.63
#